data_cb55b0f8a730227e042c602cc5e5c72e
#
_entry.id   cb55b0f8a730227e042c602cc5e5c72e
#
_cell.length_a   1.000
_cell.length_b   1.000
_cell.length_c   1.000
_cell.angle_alpha   90.00
_cell.angle_beta   90.00
_cell.angle_gamma   90.00
#
_symmetry.space_group_name_H-M   'P 1'
#
loop_
_entity.id
_entity.type
_entity.pdbx_description
1 polymer ?
#
loop_
_entity_poly.entity_id
_entity_poly.type
_entity_poly.pdbx_seq_one_letter_code
_entity_poly.pdbx_strand_id
1 'polypeptide(L)'
;MDFKKVKKILQKEKSLVQVEGKNKVVFVGDTHGDFETSNNVVKEYLKNNNIIVFLGDYVDRRHYSKKNIDFLLEKKSENPKQISLLQGNHEGHHILKFFPADFWEGLSKKEYQVYTDLVESFPLVFVAGDVIALHGALPDVKDIEDINNIKLGDEEWKQITWGDFSEKEGDYLGLGVFTGRPQFGRDYFSRVMKNLKKKILVRSHQSNSPQFMFNDRCVTIFTSSAYQQRRSIALVDPSKKMKNGKDLDIILLE
;
A
#
# COMPACT_ATOMS: atom_id res chain seq x y z
N MET A 1 13.14 -11.98 15.89
CA MET A 1 12.46 -12.38 14.65
C MET A 1 13.37 -13.25 13.79
N ASP A 2 12.85 -14.30 13.17
CA ASP A 2 13.59 -15.14 12.21
C ASP A 2 13.44 -14.58 10.78
N PHE A 3 14.38 -13.73 10.38
CA PHE A 3 14.43 -13.11 9.06
C PHE A 3 14.48 -14.12 7.90
N LYS A 4 15.11 -15.30 8.10
CA LYS A 4 15.18 -16.34 7.06
C LYS A 4 13.81 -16.95 6.79
N LYS A 5 13.05 -17.19 7.85
CA LYS A 5 11.67 -17.70 7.73
C LYS A 5 10.78 -16.68 7.01
N VAL A 6 10.85 -15.41 7.41
CA VAL A 6 10.07 -14.32 6.79
C VAL A 6 10.41 -14.19 5.30
N LYS A 7 11.70 -14.15 4.94
CA LYS A 7 12.15 -14.07 3.55
C LYS A 7 11.59 -15.20 2.69
N LYS A 8 11.63 -16.45 3.18
CA LYS A 8 11.05 -17.60 2.47
C LYS A 8 9.54 -17.50 2.25
N ILE A 9 8.82 -16.83 3.14
CA ILE A 9 7.37 -16.60 2.98
C ILE A 9 7.14 -15.55 1.91
N LEU A 10 7.81 -14.41 2.00
CA LEU A 10 7.68 -13.29 1.06
C LEU A 10 8.06 -13.68 -0.37
N GLN A 11 9.16 -14.43 -0.55
CA GLN A 11 9.62 -14.89 -1.87
C GLN A 11 8.64 -15.83 -2.60
N LYS A 12 7.61 -16.34 -1.91
CA LYS A 12 6.54 -17.13 -2.54
C LYS A 12 5.36 -16.29 -3.00
N GLU A 13 5.31 -15.03 -2.59
CA GLU A 13 4.25 -14.12 -3.01
C GLU A 13 4.58 -13.53 -4.38
N LYS A 14 3.55 -13.32 -5.18
CA LYS A 14 3.63 -12.64 -6.47
C LYS A 14 3.48 -11.13 -6.26
N SER A 15 3.88 -10.32 -7.23
CA SER A 15 3.64 -8.87 -7.22
C SER A 15 2.14 -8.53 -7.13
N LEU A 16 1.29 -9.36 -7.72
CA LEU A 16 -0.16 -9.31 -7.60
C LEU A 16 -0.66 -10.40 -6.65
N VAL A 17 -1.24 -10.00 -5.52
CA VAL A 17 -1.96 -10.89 -4.61
C VAL A 17 -3.46 -10.78 -4.87
N GLN A 18 -4.09 -11.89 -5.19
CA GLN A 18 -5.54 -11.95 -5.41
C GLN A 18 -6.17 -12.90 -4.39
N VAL A 19 -7.23 -12.46 -3.75
CA VAL A 19 -8.00 -13.29 -2.83
C VAL A 19 -9.42 -13.46 -3.33
N GLU A 20 -9.86 -14.71 -3.29
CA GLU A 20 -11.23 -15.10 -3.56
C GLU A 20 -11.89 -15.49 -2.24
N GLY A 21 -13.21 -15.30 -2.15
CA GLY A 21 -13.99 -15.74 -0.99
C GLY A 21 -14.65 -14.62 -0.23
N LYS A 22 -15.13 -14.95 0.99
CA LYS A 22 -15.97 -14.07 1.82
C LYS A 22 -15.24 -13.44 3.00
N ASN A 23 -13.91 -13.64 3.09
CA ASN A 23 -13.14 -13.07 4.18
C ASN A 23 -13.13 -11.54 4.04
N LYS A 24 -13.46 -10.85 5.11
CA LYS A 24 -13.34 -9.40 5.15
C LYS A 24 -11.89 -8.98 5.01
N VAL A 25 -11.66 -7.90 4.30
CA VAL A 25 -10.33 -7.31 4.09
C VAL A 25 -10.27 -5.96 4.77
N VAL A 26 -9.24 -5.75 5.56
CA VAL A 26 -8.95 -4.51 6.25
C VAL A 26 -7.74 -3.87 5.59
N PHE A 27 -7.92 -2.74 4.94
CA PHE A 27 -6.83 -1.96 4.36
C PHE A 27 -6.32 -0.93 5.35
N VAL A 28 -5.01 -0.89 5.51
CA VAL A 28 -4.27 0.00 6.41
C VAL A 28 -3.33 0.84 5.57
N GLY A 29 -3.46 2.15 5.64
CA GLY A 29 -2.58 3.09 4.92
C GLY A 29 -1.20 3.21 5.55
N ASP A 30 -0.46 4.25 5.16
CA ASP A 30 0.87 4.55 5.68
C ASP A 30 0.90 4.48 7.21
N THR A 31 1.91 3.82 7.75
CA THR A 31 2.10 3.71 9.21
C THR A 31 3.31 4.49 9.72
N HIS A 32 4.35 4.66 8.90
CA HIS A 32 5.50 5.55 9.20
C HIS A 32 6.03 5.45 10.64
N GLY A 33 6.33 4.24 11.09
CA GLY A 33 6.83 4.01 12.44
C GLY A 33 5.81 4.17 13.56
N ASP A 34 4.52 4.29 13.25
CA ASP A 34 3.43 4.31 14.23
C ASP A 34 3.09 2.87 14.67
N PHE A 35 3.97 2.32 15.50
CA PHE A 35 3.86 0.96 16.03
C PHE A 35 2.56 0.73 16.82
N GLU A 36 2.14 1.72 17.62
CA GLU A 36 0.95 1.58 18.47
C GLU A 36 -0.30 1.38 17.62
N THR A 37 -0.45 2.19 16.58
CA THR A 37 -1.57 2.07 15.64
C THR A 37 -1.52 0.73 14.89
N SER A 38 -0.36 0.33 14.37
CA SER A 38 -0.21 -0.98 13.71
C SER A 38 -0.58 -2.14 14.63
N ASN A 39 -0.12 -2.11 15.88
CA ASN A 39 -0.40 -3.13 16.88
C ASN A 39 -1.89 -3.18 17.26
N ASN A 40 -2.55 -2.02 17.41
CA ASN A 40 -3.97 -1.95 17.74
C ASN A 40 -4.82 -2.50 16.57
N VAL A 41 -4.51 -2.13 15.32
CA VAL A 41 -5.20 -2.67 14.16
C VAL A 41 -5.05 -4.19 14.07
N VAL A 42 -3.83 -4.71 14.26
CA VAL A 42 -3.61 -6.17 14.25
C VAL A 42 -4.37 -6.86 15.36
N LYS A 43 -4.34 -6.34 16.59
CA LYS A 43 -5.09 -6.92 17.73
C LYS A 43 -6.59 -6.95 17.50
N GLU A 44 -7.12 -5.89 16.91
CA GLU A 44 -8.56 -5.77 16.73
C GLU A 44 -9.08 -6.59 15.54
N TYR A 45 -8.36 -6.58 14.43
CA TYR A 45 -8.85 -7.12 13.16
C TYR A 45 -8.27 -8.46 12.74
N LEU A 46 -7.14 -8.91 13.31
CA LEU A 46 -6.57 -10.23 13.01
C LEU A 46 -7.34 -11.33 13.75
N LYS A 47 -8.61 -11.51 13.37
CA LYS A 47 -9.52 -12.52 13.92
C LYS A 47 -10.55 -12.91 12.87
N ASN A 48 -11.27 -14.01 13.10
CA ASN A 48 -12.37 -14.45 12.23
C ASN A 48 -11.97 -14.63 10.75
N ASN A 49 -10.73 -15.04 10.49
CA ASN A 49 -10.17 -15.18 9.14
C ASN A 49 -10.15 -13.88 8.31
N ASN A 50 -10.25 -12.71 8.93
CA ASN A 50 -10.04 -11.46 8.23
C ASN A 50 -8.63 -11.41 7.62
N ILE A 51 -8.49 -10.67 6.54
CA ILE A 51 -7.20 -10.39 5.91
C ILE A 51 -6.87 -8.92 6.17
N ILE A 52 -5.69 -8.64 6.71
CA ILE A 52 -5.18 -7.27 6.90
C ILE A 52 -4.15 -7.00 5.82
N VAL A 53 -4.35 -5.93 5.06
CA VAL A 53 -3.47 -5.49 3.99
C VAL A 53 -2.92 -4.12 4.34
N PHE A 54 -1.62 -4.06 4.60
CA PHE A 54 -0.91 -2.80 4.78
C PHE A 54 -0.43 -2.31 3.42
N LEU A 55 -0.68 -1.04 3.11
CA LEU A 55 -0.49 -0.48 1.77
C LEU A 55 0.91 0.09 1.52
N GLY A 56 1.87 -0.12 2.43
CA GLY A 56 3.23 0.39 2.32
C GLY A 56 3.55 1.51 3.32
N ASP A 57 4.76 2.04 3.22
CA ASP A 57 5.31 3.12 4.04
C ASP A 57 5.27 2.80 5.54
N TYR A 58 6.01 1.75 5.91
CA TYR A 58 6.09 1.28 7.31
C TYR A 58 7.10 2.03 8.15
N VAL A 59 8.05 2.68 7.51
CA VAL A 59 9.25 3.29 8.11
C VAL A 59 9.31 4.79 7.87
N ASP A 60 10.30 5.43 8.50
CA ASP A 60 10.54 6.87 8.47
C ASP A 60 9.46 7.73 9.16
N ARG A 61 9.72 9.00 9.36
CA ARG A 61 8.84 10.04 9.94
C ARG A 61 8.63 9.94 11.45
N ARG A 62 8.51 8.74 12.03
CA ARG A 62 8.33 8.54 13.47
C ARG A 62 9.41 7.64 14.06
N HIS A 63 9.59 7.76 15.38
CA HIS A 63 10.72 7.17 16.11
C HIS A 63 10.74 5.64 16.16
N TYR A 64 9.61 4.96 15.94
CA TYR A 64 9.52 3.52 16.11
C TYR A 64 9.53 2.74 14.79
N SER A 65 10.16 3.29 13.73
CA SER A 65 10.22 2.69 12.39
C SER A 65 10.69 1.23 12.44
N LYS A 66 11.84 0.97 13.07
CA LYS A 66 12.38 -0.39 13.20
C LYS A 66 11.43 -1.33 13.96
N LYS A 67 10.87 -0.86 15.07
CA LYS A 67 9.91 -1.64 15.88
C LYS A 67 8.65 -1.95 15.09
N ASN A 68 8.17 -1.01 14.28
CA ASN A 68 6.97 -1.15 13.48
C ASN A 68 7.16 -2.19 12.36
N ILE A 69 8.21 -2.06 11.55
CA ILE A 69 8.46 -3.01 10.46
C ILE A 69 8.78 -4.41 11.00
N ASP A 70 9.57 -4.52 12.07
CA ASP A 70 9.87 -5.81 12.72
C ASP A 70 8.60 -6.51 13.20
N PHE A 71 7.70 -5.77 13.84
CA PHE A 71 6.40 -6.27 14.29
C PHE A 71 5.56 -6.78 13.12
N LEU A 72 5.44 -6.00 12.05
CA LEU A 72 4.65 -6.37 10.89
C LEU A 72 5.21 -7.61 10.18
N LEU A 73 6.53 -7.71 10.04
CA LEU A 73 7.22 -8.89 9.49
C LEU A 73 7.02 -10.13 10.37
N GLU A 74 7.04 -9.98 11.70
CA GLU A 74 6.74 -11.07 12.65
C GLU A 74 5.30 -11.54 12.46
N LYS A 75 4.32 -10.63 12.46
CA LYS A 75 2.90 -10.95 12.26
C LYS A 75 2.64 -11.59 10.90
N LYS A 76 3.32 -11.14 9.85
CA LYS A 76 3.32 -11.80 8.53
C LYS A 76 3.83 -13.24 8.63
N SER A 77 4.91 -13.46 9.35
CA SER A 77 5.51 -14.79 9.55
C SER A 77 4.60 -15.76 10.32
N GLU A 78 3.84 -15.23 11.28
CA GLU A 78 2.88 -15.99 12.08
C GLU A 78 1.58 -16.28 11.31
N ASN A 79 1.13 -15.33 10.49
CA ASN A 79 -0.16 -15.33 9.81
C ASN A 79 0.00 -15.06 8.30
N PRO A 80 0.72 -15.90 7.54
CA PRO A 80 1.15 -15.60 6.18
C PRO A 80 -0.01 -15.41 5.19
N LYS A 81 -1.18 -16.01 5.45
CA LYS A 81 -2.37 -15.88 4.61
C LYS A 81 -3.31 -14.76 5.02
N GLN A 82 -3.15 -14.22 6.23
CA GLN A 82 -4.04 -13.19 6.78
C GLN A 82 -3.39 -11.80 6.81
N ILE A 83 -2.08 -11.69 6.65
CA ILE A 83 -1.38 -10.41 6.57
C ILE A 83 -0.70 -10.30 5.21
N SER A 84 -0.97 -9.21 4.50
CA SER A 84 -0.25 -8.81 3.29
C SER A 84 0.44 -7.47 3.54
N LEU A 85 1.71 -7.38 3.15
CA LEU A 85 2.52 -6.17 3.28
C LEU A 85 2.89 -5.71 1.88
N LEU A 86 2.25 -4.65 1.38
CA LEU A 86 2.56 -4.10 0.07
C LEU A 86 3.78 -3.17 0.15
N GLN A 87 4.44 -2.96 -0.98
CA GLN A 87 5.56 -2.05 -1.07
C GLN A 87 5.08 -0.61 -1.26
N GLY A 88 5.53 0.30 -0.39
CA GLY A 88 5.46 1.74 -0.58
C GLY A 88 6.77 2.32 -1.12
N ASN A 89 6.82 3.63 -1.29
CA ASN A 89 8.04 4.28 -1.76
C ASN A 89 9.15 4.27 -0.69
N HIS A 90 8.81 4.28 0.58
CA HIS A 90 9.79 4.20 1.66
C HIS A 90 10.50 2.85 1.69
N GLU A 91 9.84 1.76 1.34
CA GLU A 91 10.47 0.45 1.18
C GLU A 91 11.35 0.38 -0.08
N GLY A 92 11.11 1.23 -1.07
CA GLY A 92 11.89 1.32 -2.32
C GLY A 92 13.15 2.20 -2.25
N HIS A 93 13.58 2.66 -1.07
CA HIS A 93 14.72 3.58 -0.92
C HIS A 93 16.03 3.09 -1.56
N HIS A 94 16.28 1.80 -1.58
CA HIS A 94 17.47 1.22 -2.20
C HIS A 94 17.47 1.31 -3.74
N ILE A 95 16.29 1.48 -4.35
CA ILE A 95 16.08 1.62 -5.80
C ILE A 95 16.08 3.10 -6.17
N LEU A 96 15.23 3.90 -5.52
CA LEU A 96 15.12 5.34 -5.72
C LEU A 96 15.31 6.06 -4.39
N LYS A 97 16.51 6.58 -4.19
CA LYS A 97 16.88 7.28 -2.96
C LYS A 97 16.12 8.59 -2.81
N PHE A 98 15.73 8.88 -1.59
CA PHE A 98 15.12 10.15 -1.19
C PHE A 98 15.61 10.54 0.22
N PHE A 99 15.37 11.77 0.61
CA PHE A 99 15.75 12.32 1.91
C PHE A 99 14.59 13.19 2.46
N PRO A 100 14.38 13.18 3.80
CA PRO A 100 15.03 12.35 4.80
C PRO A 100 14.51 10.90 4.78
N ALA A 101 15.40 9.94 5.08
CA ALA A 101 15.11 8.51 5.15
C ALA A 101 15.67 7.94 6.46
N ASP A 102 15.15 8.45 7.59
CA ASP A 102 15.71 8.27 8.94
C ASP A 102 15.94 6.80 9.31
N PHE A 103 15.04 5.92 8.89
CA PHE A 103 15.19 4.48 9.12
C PHE A 103 16.42 3.92 8.37
N TRP A 104 16.50 4.18 7.07
CA TRP A 104 17.56 3.63 6.21
C TRP A 104 18.93 4.19 6.56
N GLU A 105 19.00 5.49 6.89
CA GLU A 105 20.23 6.19 7.30
C GLU A 105 20.73 5.71 8.66
N GLY A 106 19.84 5.30 9.54
CA GLY A 106 20.16 4.78 10.88
C GLY A 106 20.63 3.33 10.91
N LEU A 107 20.56 2.58 9.80
CA LEU A 107 20.91 1.17 9.75
C LEU A 107 22.41 0.94 9.55
N SER A 108 22.94 -0.09 10.21
CA SER A 108 24.24 -0.65 9.83
C SER A 108 24.18 -1.27 8.42
N LYS A 109 25.32 -1.40 7.74
CA LYS A 109 25.38 -2.03 6.40
C LYS A 109 24.74 -3.42 6.36
N LYS A 110 24.90 -4.20 7.44
CA LYS A 110 24.31 -5.54 7.54
C LYS A 110 22.79 -5.48 7.66
N GLU A 111 22.26 -4.59 8.49
CA GLU A 111 20.83 -4.41 8.64
C GLU A 111 20.22 -3.87 7.36
N TYR A 112 20.85 -2.88 6.73
CA TYR A 112 20.42 -2.34 5.44
C TYR A 112 20.21 -3.45 4.41
N GLN A 113 21.20 -4.34 4.24
CA GLN A 113 21.07 -5.47 3.31
C GLN A 113 19.94 -6.42 3.71
N VAL A 114 19.78 -6.73 5.00
CA VAL A 114 18.71 -7.62 5.48
C VAL A 114 17.33 -7.06 5.17
N TYR A 115 17.10 -5.77 5.46
CA TYR A 115 15.79 -5.15 5.17
C TYR A 115 15.56 -4.99 3.67
N THR A 116 16.56 -4.59 2.89
CA THR A 116 16.49 -4.55 1.42
C THR A 116 16.02 -5.89 0.86
N ASP A 117 16.69 -6.98 1.23
CA ASP A 117 16.35 -8.33 0.79
C ASP A 117 14.91 -8.76 1.12
N LEU A 118 14.31 -8.20 2.17
CA LEU A 118 12.94 -8.50 2.55
C LEU A 118 11.94 -7.66 1.76
N VAL A 119 12.16 -6.34 1.70
CA VAL A 119 11.21 -5.41 1.08
C VAL A 119 11.15 -5.54 -0.43
N GLU A 120 12.23 -6.02 -1.08
CA GLU A 120 12.23 -6.38 -2.50
C GLU A 120 11.21 -7.49 -2.86
N SER A 121 10.84 -8.29 -1.88
CA SER A 121 9.89 -9.39 -2.05
C SER A 121 8.46 -9.01 -1.66
N PHE A 122 8.20 -7.73 -1.33
CA PHE A 122 6.83 -7.30 -1.01
C PHE A 122 5.98 -7.25 -2.28
N PRO A 123 4.73 -7.74 -2.24
CA PRO A 123 3.75 -7.53 -3.30
C PRO A 123 3.55 -6.04 -3.59
N LEU A 124 3.14 -5.73 -4.81
CA LEU A 124 2.84 -4.36 -5.24
C LEU A 124 1.35 -4.05 -5.18
N VAL A 125 0.52 -5.04 -5.47
CA VAL A 125 -0.93 -4.86 -5.62
C VAL A 125 -1.69 -5.99 -4.93
N PHE A 126 -2.80 -5.63 -4.29
CA PHE A 126 -3.73 -6.57 -3.69
C PHE A 126 -5.12 -6.41 -4.31
N VAL A 127 -5.82 -7.52 -4.54
CA VAL A 127 -7.17 -7.54 -5.13
C VAL A 127 -8.12 -8.38 -4.29
N ALA A 128 -9.30 -7.81 -4.00
CA ALA A 128 -10.41 -8.48 -3.36
C ALA A 128 -11.71 -8.16 -4.12
N GLY A 129 -12.17 -9.08 -4.95
CA GLY A 129 -13.35 -8.87 -5.79
C GLY A 129 -13.23 -7.66 -6.73
N ASP A 130 -14.12 -6.68 -6.58
CA ASP A 130 -14.16 -5.44 -7.37
C ASP A 130 -13.14 -4.38 -6.92
N VAL A 131 -12.43 -4.63 -5.80
CA VAL A 131 -11.48 -3.69 -5.20
C VAL A 131 -10.05 -4.05 -5.57
N ILE A 132 -9.30 -3.08 -6.06
CA ILE A 132 -7.84 -3.11 -6.20
C ILE A 132 -7.22 -2.19 -5.15
N ALA A 133 -6.14 -2.61 -4.53
CA ALA A 133 -5.43 -1.82 -3.53
C ALA A 133 -3.92 -1.80 -3.79
N LEU A 134 -3.31 -0.63 -3.62
CA LEU A 134 -1.87 -0.39 -3.81
C LEU A 134 -1.47 0.89 -3.06
N HIS A 135 -0.19 1.23 -3.09
CA HIS A 135 0.31 2.38 -2.34
C HIS A 135 -0.02 3.74 -2.99
N GLY A 136 0.42 3.98 -4.21
CA GLY A 136 0.34 5.27 -4.92
C GLY A 136 -0.70 5.31 -6.03
N ALA A 137 -0.27 5.33 -7.30
CA ALA A 137 -1.17 5.34 -8.45
C ALA A 137 -1.23 3.97 -9.16
N LEU A 138 -2.24 3.80 -10.00
CA LEU A 138 -2.39 2.57 -10.80
C LEU A 138 -1.24 2.42 -11.80
N PRO A 139 -0.76 1.19 -12.07
CA PRO A 139 0.22 0.95 -13.13
C PRO A 139 -0.45 1.00 -14.51
N ASP A 140 0.25 1.55 -15.50
CA ASP A 140 -0.26 1.57 -16.89
C ASP A 140 -0.08 0.23 -17.59
N VAL A 141 -0.86 -0.74 -17.21
CA VAL A 141 -0.86 -2.09 -17.78
C VAL A 141 -2.16 -2.39 -18.52
N LYS A 142 -2.12 -3.35 -19.44
CA LYS A 142 -3.28 -3.72 -20.26
C LYS A 142 -4.18 -4.74 -19.57
N ASP A 143 -3.58 -5.62 -18.79
CA ASP A 143 -4.29 -6.65 -18.02
C ASP A 143 -3.76 -6.69 -16.60
N ILE A 144 -4.59 -7.14 -15.67
CA ILE A 144 -4.23 -7.21 -14.26
C ILE A 144 -3.09 -8.19 -13.98
N GLU A 145 -2.98 -9.26 -14.75
CA GLU A 145 -1.91 -10.25 -14.62
C GLU A 145 -0.54 -9.69 -15.05
N ASP A 146 -0.49 -8.64 -15.87
CA ASP A 146 0.76 -7.97 -16.27
C ASP A 146 1.50 -7.38 -15.06
N ILE A 147 0.80 -7.12 -13.97
CA ILE A 147 1.39 -6.65 -12.69
C ILE A 147 2.46 -7.62 -12.19
N ASN A 148 2.32 -8.92 -12.45
CA ASN A 148 3.32 -9.91 -12.05
C ASN A 148 4.64 -9.82 -12.83
N ASN A 149 4.67 -9.07 -13.93
CA ASN A 149 5.86 -8.87 -14.78
C ASN A 149 6.60 -7.57 -14.45
N ILE A 150 6.02 -6.69 -13.61
CA ILE A 150 6.62 -5.41 -13.19
C ILE A 150 7.87 -5.69 -12.37
N LYS A 151 8.98 -5.08 -12.77
CA LYS A 151 10.25 -5.15 -12.05
C LYS A 151 10.43 -3.91 -11.19
N LEU A 152 11.19 -4.08 -10.12
CA LEU A 152 11.56 -2.97 -9.24
C LEU A 152 12.36 -1.92 -10.03
N GLY A 153 11.91 -0.67 -9.97
CA GLY A 153 12.51 0.46 -10.69
C GLY A 153 11.90 0.75 -12.07
N ASP A 154 11.03 -0.13 -12.61
CA ASP A 154 10.27 0.14 -13.84
C ASP A 154 9.33 1.33 -13.66
N GLU A 155 8.82 1.90 -14.76
CA GLU A 155 7.87 3.03 -14.71
C GLU A 155 6.58 2.65 -13.99
N GLU A 156 6.05 1.44 -14.22
CA GLU A 156 4.86 0.93 -13.54
C GLU A 156 5.09 0.75 -12.03
N TRP A 157 6.30 0.33 -11.63
CA TRP A 157 6.69 0.30 -10.22
C TRP A 157 6.71 1.70 -9.62
N LYS A 158 7.24 2.70 -10.34
CA LYS A 158 7.22 4.11 -9.89
C LYS A 158 5.80 4.66 -9.80
N GLN A 159 4.93 4.28 -10.74
CA GLN A 159 3.52 4.66 -10.68
C GLN A 159 2.86 4.12 -9.40
N ILE A 160 3.08 2.83 -9.10
CA ILE A 160 2.52 2.17 -7.92
C ILE A 160 3.04 2.79 -6.62
N THR A 161 4.32 3.11 -6.55
CA THR A 161 4.95 3.51 -5.29
C THR A 161 5.05 5.03 -5.11
N TRP A 162 5.20 5.82 -6.18
CA TRP A 162 5.44 7.26 -6.14
C TRP A 162 4.34 8.09 -6.79
N GLY A 163 3.37 7.47 -7.44
CA GLY A 163 2.37 8.18 -8.23
C GLY A 163 1.32 8.90 -7.40
N ASP A 164 1.06 10.16 -7.74
CA ASP A 164 -0.01 10.98 -7.20
C ASP A 164 -1.18 11.08 -8.18
N PHE A 165 -2.39 11.24 -7.66
CA PHE A 165 -3.59 11.54 -8.44
C PHE A 165 -4.05 12.99 -8.27
N SER A 166 -4.67 13.51 -9.33
CA SER A 166 -5.35 14.79 -9.33
C SER A 166 -6.71 14.68 -10.04
N GLU A 167 -7.73 15.38 -9.55
CA GLU A 167 -9.05 15.44 -10.19
C GLU A 167 -9.06 16.19 -11.53
N LYS A 168 -7.93 16.73 -11.96
CA LYS A 168 -7.80 17.40 -13.28
C LYS A 168 -8.02 16.40 -14.41
N GLU A 169 -8.54 16.90 -15.52
CA GLU A 169 -8.60 16.15 -16.78
C GLU A 169 -7.19 15.86 -17.30
N GLY A 170 -7.07 14.82 -18.12
CA GLY A 170 -5.81 14.39 -18.72
C GLY A 170 -5.28 13.08 -18.19
N ASP A 171 -4.32 12.52 -18.91
CA ASP A 171 -3.63 11.28 -18.57
C ASP A 171 -2.46 11.58 -17.62
N TYR A 172 -1.28 11.89 -18.16
CA TYR A 172 -0.11 12.28 -17.39
C TYR A 172 -0.05 13.81 -17.25
N LEU A 173 -0.01 14.30 -16.04
CA LEU A 173 -0.05 15.73 -15.72
C LEU A 173 1.34 16.34 -15.44
N GLY A 174 2.41 15.55 -15.66
CA GLY A 174 3.77 15.95 -15.34
C GLY A 174 4.20 15.59 -13.92
N LEU A 175 5.27 16.21 -13.46
CA LEU A 175 5.77 16.04 -12.09
C LEU A 175 5.16 17.10 -11.18
N GLY A 176 4.82 16.69 -9.95
CA GLY A 176 4.38 17.62 -8.91
C GLY A 176 5.45 18.66 -8.60
N VAL A 177 5.08 19.94 -8.64
CA VAL A 177 6.02 21.09 -8.51
C VAL A 177 6.83 21.02 -7.21
N PHE A 178 6.22 20.58 -6.11
CA PHE A 178 6.87 20.52 -4.80
C PHE A 178 7.38 19.13 -4.44
N THR A 179 6.79 18.08 -5.00
CA THR A 179 7.08 16.70 -4.62
C THR A 179 8.01 15.99 -5.59
N GLY A 180 8.07 16.46 -6.85
CA GLY A 180 8.76 15.76 -7.94
C GLY A 180 8.13 14.41 -8.32
N ARG A 181 6.93 14.09 -7.79
CA ARG A 181 6.23 12.83 -8.02
C ARG A 181 5.45 12.86 -9.31
N PRO A 182 5.37 11.75 -10.07
CA PRO A 182 4.52 11.68 -11.25
C PRO A 182 3.05 11.85 -10.88
N GLN A 183 2.35 12.72 -11.60
CA GLN A 183 0.93 13.03 -11.37
C GLN A 183 0.08 12.53 -12.53
N PHE A 184 -1.07 11.93 -12.19
CA PHE A 184 -2.01 11.35 -13.13
C PHE A 184 -3.41 11.95 -12.93
N GLY A 185 -4.09 12.19 -14.06
CA GLY A 185 -5.41 12.79 -14.07
C GLY A 185 -6.56 11.82 -14.16
N ARG A 186 -7.75 12.37 -14.34
CA ARG A 186 -9.03 11.65 -14.42
C ARG A 186 -9.07 10.66 -15.59
N ASP A 187 -8.51 11.04 -16.74
CA ASP A 187 -8.55 10.20 -17.94
C ASP A 187 -7.69 8.95 -17.76
N TYR A 188 -6.48 9.13 -17.18
CA TYR A 188 -5.61 8.02 -16.79
C TYR A 188 -6.31 7.05 -15.85
N PHE A 189 -6.86 7.56 -14.75
CA PHE A 189 -7.57 6.74 -13.77
C PHE A 189 -8.68 5.93 -14.43
N SER A 190 -9.52 6.60 -15.25
CA SER A 190 -10.66 5.97 -15.90
C SER A 190 -10.24 4.88 -16.88
N ARG A 191 -9.21 5.15 -17.68
CA ARG A 191 -8.65 4.23 -18.67
C ARG A 191 -8.06 2.98 -18.00
N VAL A 192 -7.20 3.18 -16.99
CA VAL A 192 -6.51 2.07 -16.34
C VAL A 192 -7.49 1.22 -15.52
N MET A 193 -8.41 1.82 -14.77
CA MET A 193 -9.44 1.07 -14.03
C MET A 193 -10.33 0.22 -14.96
N LYS A 194 -10.60 0.70 -16.18
CA LYS A 194 -11.32 -0.05 -17.20
C LYS A 194 -10.51 -1.25 -17.70
N ASN A 195 -9.22 -1.08 -17.98
CA ASN A 195 -8.32 -2.15 -18.40
C ASN A 195 -8.24 -3.25 -17.32
N LEU A 196 -8.06 -2.85 -16.07
CA LEU A 196 -7.96 -3.75 -14.93
C LEU A 196 -9.30 -4.39 -14.54
N LYS A 197 -10.42 -3.95 -15.12
CA LYS A 197 -11.79 -4.43 -14.84
C LYS A 197 -12.13 -4.36 -13.35
N LYS A 198 -11.68 -3.27 -12.68
CA LYS A 198 -11.96 -3.01 -11.26
C LYS A 198 -12.83 -1.78 -11.09
N LYS A 199 -13.59 -1.73 -9.97
CA LYS A 199 -14.51 -0.63 -9.70
C LYS A 199 -13.94 0.39 -8.73
N ILE A 200 -13.21 -0.05 -7.71
CA ILE A 200 -12.75 0.75 -6.60
C ILE A 200 -11.24 0.57 -6.43
N LEU A 201 -10.52 1.68 -6.33
CA LEU A 201 -9.14 1.72 -5.87
C LEU A 201 -9.12 2.15 -4.41
N VAL A 202 -8.43 1.40 -3.56
CA VAL A 202 -8.01 1.82 -2.22
C VAL A 202 -6.51 2.09 -2.24
N ARG A 203 -6.10 3.27 -1.80
CA ARG A 203 -4.70 3.70 -1.81
C ARG A 203 -4.32 4.52 -0.58
N SER A 204 -3.02 4.85 -0.46
CA SER A 204 -2.47 5.70 0.57
C SER A 204 -1.54 6.77 -0.02
N HIS A 205 -0.30 6.93 0.45
CA HIS A 205 0.79 7.72 -0.13
C HIS A 205 0.59 9.25 -0.14
N GLN A 206 -0.50 9.73 -0.71
CA GLN A 206 -0.75 11.16 -0.97
C GLN A 206 -1.52 11.79 0.18
N SER A 207 -0.79 12.26 1.18
CA SER A 207 -1.36 12.75 2.45
C SER A 207 -2.35 13.90 2.31
N ASN A 208 -2.19 14.78 1.31
CA ASN A 208 -3.07 15.93 1.06
C ASN A 208 -4.20 15.65 0.07
N SER A 209 -4.39 14.40 -0.34
CA SER A 209 -5.45 14.02 -1.26
C SER A 209 -6.81 14.01 -0.58
N PRO A 210 -7.90 14.37 -1.28
CA PRO A 210 -9.24 14.08 -0.81
C PRO A 210 -9.42 12.58 -0.54
N GLN A 211 -10.22 12.25 0.49
CA GLN A 211 -10.50 10.85 0.82
C GLN A 211 -11.18 10.09 -0.34
N PHE A 212 -12.04 10.79 -1.08
CA PHE A 212 -12.75 10.23 -2.24
C PHE A 212 -12.46 11.06 -3.47
N MET A 213 -12.09 10.40 -4.57
CA MET A 213 -11.80 11.02 -5.87
C MET A 213 -12.45 10.22 -7.00
N PHE A 214 -12.55 10.81 -8.18
CA PHE A 214 -13.01 10.17 -9.42
C PHE A 214 -14.39 9.52 -9.28
N ASN A 215 -15.39 10.32 -8.87
CA ASN A 215 -16.75 9.87 -8.57
C ASN A 215 -16.76 8.78 -7.51
N ASP A 216 -16.02 8.98 -6.44
CA ASP A 216 -15.87 8.09 -5.29
C ASP A 216 -15.27 6.70 -5.64
N ARG A 217 -14.61 6.56 -6.79
CA ARG A 217 -13.98 5.29 -7.19
C ARG A 217 -12.55 5.12 -6.70
N CYS A 218 -11.92 6.18 -6.22
CA CYS A 218 -10.61 6.15 -5.57
C CYS A 218 -10.78 6.59 -4.12
N VAL A 219 -10.34 5.74 -3.20
CA VAL A 219 -10.39 5.98 -1.76
C VAL A 219 -8.96 6.07 -1.25
N THR A 220 -8.59 7.24 -0.73
CA THR A 220 -7.28 7.44 -0.09
C THR A 220 -7.44 7.36 1.42
N ILE A 221 -6.66 6.49 2.07
CA ILE A 221 -6.65 6.31 3.52
C ILE A 221 -5.26 6.60 4.08
N PHE A 222 -5.22 7.20 5.26
CA PHE A 222 -4.01 7.41 6.04
C PHE A 222 -4.22 6.88 7.44
N THR A 223 -3.26 6.11 7.95
CA THR A 223 -3.39 5.43 9.23
C THR A 223 -2.46 6.00 10.29
N SER A 224 -1.29 6.51 9.89
CA SER A 224 -0.28 7.03 10.79
C SER A 224 -0.67 8.36 11.45
N SER A 225 -0.27 8.52 12.71
CA SER A 225 -0.25 9.79 13.41
C SER A 225 0.94 10.70 13.03
N ALA A 226 1.74 10.33 12.02
CA ALA A 226 2.83 11.17 11.52
C ALA A 226 2.33 12.43 10.79
N TYR A 227 1.09 12.45 10.35
CA TYR A 227 0.44 13.57 9.66
C TYR A 227 -0.76 14.06 10.46
N GLN A 228 -1.07 15.34 10.36
CA GLN A 228 -2.21 15.97 11.07
C GLN A 228 -3.56 15.68 10.42
N GLN A 229 -3.66 14.64 9.62
CA GLN A 229 -4.87 14.31 8.89
C GLN A 229 -5.71 13.28 9.63
N ARG A 230 -6.97 13.22 9.19
CA ARG A 230 -7.94 12.26 9.70
C ARG A 230 -7.46 10.84 9.43
N ARG A 231 -7.02 10.15 10.49
CA ARG A 231 -6.52 8.79 10.41
C ARG A 231 -7.66 7.81 10.16
N SER A 232 -7.47 6.87 9.26
CA SER A 232 -8.51 5.89 8.95
C SER A 232 -7.93 4.58 8.42
N ILE A 233 -8.76 3.55 8.50
CA ILE A 233 -8.64 2.28 7.79
C ILE A 233 -9.90 2.06 6.97
N ALA A 234 -9.85 1.17 5.96
CA ALA A 234 -11.02 0.82 5.17
C ALA A 234 -11.30 -0.69 5.27
N LEU A 235 -12.55 -1.05 5.54
CA LEU A 235 -13.00 -2.43 5.56
C LEU A 235 -13.81 -2.73 4.32
N VAL A 236 -13.52 -3.88 3.73
CA VAL A 236 -14.18 -4.42 2.53
C VAL A 236 -14.76 -5.79 2.85
N ASP A 237 -16.02 -5.97 2.51
CA ASP A 237 -16.66 -7.28 2.47
C ASP A 237 -16.80 -7.71 1.00
N PRO A 238 -15.91 -8.58 0.46
CA PRO A 238 -15.92 -8.96 -0.95
C PRO A 238 -17.18 -9.73 -1.37
N SER A 239 -17.97 -10.21 -0.41
CA SER A 239 -19.24 -10.88 -0.70
C SER A 239 -20.37 -9.91 -1.07
N LYS A 240 -20.19 -8.62 -0.75
CA LYS A 240 -21.16 -7.58 -1.06
C LYS A 240 -20.89 -6.97 -2.43
N LYS A 241 -21.95 -6.67 -3.17
CA LYS A 241 -21.83 -5.92 -4.41
C LYS A 241 -21.56 -4.45 -4.11
N MET A 242 -20.40 -3.96 -4.53
CA MET A 242 -20.01 -2.57 -4.35
C MET A 242 -20.11 -1.79 -5.66
N LYS A 243 -20.51 -0.51 -5.57
CA LYS A 243 -20.62 0.42 -6.70
C LYS A 243 -19.45 1.40 -6.73
N ASN A 244 -19.12 1.95 -5.58
CA ASN A 244 -18.03 2.92 -5.39
C ASN A 244 -17.46 2.85 -3.97
N GLY A 245 -16.49 3.71 -3.65
CA GLY A 245 -15.78 3.73 -2.37
C GLY A 245 -16.64 4.08 -1.15
N LYS A 246 -17.81 4.67 -1.33
CA LYS A 246 -18.75 4.95 -0.22
C LYS A 246 -19.45 3.69 0.30
N ASP A 247 -19.37 2.60 -0.45
CA ASP A 247 -19.86 1.29 0.01
C ASP A 247 -18.85 0.58 0.94
N LEU A 248 -17.66 1.15 1.13
CA LEU A 248 -16.66 0.67 2.08
C LEU A 248 -16.93 1.22 3.48
N ASP A 249 -16.69 0.40 4.50
CA ASP A 249 -16.74 0.85 5.89
C ASP A 249 -15.42 1.58 6.22
N ILE A 250 -15.44 2.92 6.22
CA ILE A 250 -14.28 3.75 6.62
C ILE A 250 -14.33 3.97 8.12
N ILE A 251 -13.36 3.42 8.82
CA ILE A 251 -13.24 3.54 10.29
C ILE A 251 -12.18 4.58 10.60
N LEU A 252 -12.59 5.58 11.39
CA LEU A 252 -11.69 6.60 11.91
C LEU A 252 -10.95 6.05 13.12
N LEU A 253 -9.67 6.38 13.21
CA LEU A 253 -8.81 6.05 14.33
C LEU A 253 -8.64 7.28 15.22
N GLU A 254 -8.80 7.09 16.51
CA GLU A 254 -8.57 8.13 17.53
C GLU A 254 -7.08 8.44 17.73
#